data_53b51d637c74a16bb2ddee0a889d5480
#
_entry.id   53b51d637c74a16bb2ddee0a889d5480
#
_cell.length_a   1.000
_cell.length_b   1.000
_cell.length_c   1.000
_cell.angle_alpha   90.00
_cell.angle_beta   90.00
_cell.angle_gamma   90.00
#
_symmetry.space_group_name_H-M   'P 1'
#
loop_
_entity.id
_entity.type
_entity.pdbx_description
1 polymer ?
#
loop_
_entity_poly.entity_id
_entity_poly.type
_entity_poly.pdbx_seq_one_letter_code
_entity_poly.pdbx_strand_id
1 'polypeptide(L)'
;MVQESHSLRLTERRSLSVTGVTEVIRFEEDTVVLQTEMGTLVVQGEQLQLKELSVEGGHVAVEGTVSALSYETPRQNGSVLQRLLG
;
A
#
# COMPACT_ATOMS: atom_id res chain seq x y z
N MET A 1 -17.70 1.19 15.03
CA MET A 1 -17.58 1.24 14.66
C MET A 1 -17.00 1.63 13.90
N VAL A 2 -16.73 1.82 13.63
CA VAL A 2 -16.35 2.29 12.95
C VAL A 2 -15.39 2.16 12.51
N GLN A 3 -14.95 1.96 12.08
CA GLN A 3 -14.14 1.75 11.69
C GLN A 3 -13.39 2.29 10.92
N GLU A 4 -12.36 2.09 10.80
CA GLU A 4 -11.70 2.65 9.94
C GLU A 4 -11.76 2.11 8.74
N SER A 5 -12.11 2.67 7.78
CA SER A 5 -12.03 2.11 6.51
C SER A 5 -10.72 2.37 5.90
N HIS A 6 -10.39 1.60 4.91
CA HIS A 6 -9.16 1.80 4.15
C HIS A 6 -9.32 2.99 3.23
N SER A 7 -8.36 3.88 3.24
CA SER A 7 -8.33 4.97 2.29
C SER A 7 -6.88 5.26 1.91
N LEU A 8 -6.71 5.94 0.81
CA LEU A 8 -5.39 6.20 0.28
C LEU A 8 -5.38 7.59 -0.31
N ARG A 9 -4.39 8.38 0.04
CA ARG A 9 -4.25 9.72 -0.52
C ARG A 9 -2.82 9.89 -1.02
N LEU A 10 -2.67 10.29 -2.25
CA LEU A 10 -1.37 10.54 -2.82
C LEU A 10 -1.34 11.97 -3.29
N THR A 11 -0.39 12.74 -2.80
CA THR A 11 -0.27 14.15 -3.11
C THR A 11 0.98 14.37 -3.95
N GLU A 12 0.78 14.86 -5.15
CA GLU A 12 1.89 15.20 -6.05
C GLU A 12 2.86 14.05 -6.25
N ARG A 13 2.38 12.83 -6.08
CA ARG A 13 3.19 11.63 -6.25
C ARG A 13 4.37 11.58 -5.28
N ARG A 14 4.34 12.37 -4.23
CA ARG A 14 5.45 12.42 -3.29
C ARG A 14 5.04 12.12 -1.86
N SER A 15 3.80 12.32 -1.50
CA SER A 15 3.35 12.05 -0.15
C SER A 15 2.18 11.09 -0.21
N LEU A 16 2.34 9.94 0.37
CA LEU A 16 1.32 8.91 0.34
C LEU A 16 0.84 8.66 1.76
N SER A 17 -0.46 8.70 1.95
CA SER A 17 -1.05 8.41 3.25
C SER A 17 -2.06 7.31 3.07
N VAL A 18 -1.96 6.25 3.86
CA VAL A 18 -2.82 5.09 3.74
C VAL A 18 -3.39 4.76 5.10
N THR A 19 -4.70 4.51 5.16
CA THR A 19 -5.33 4.06 6.39
C THR A 19 -5.90 2.67 6.16
N GLY A 20 -6.27 2.00 7.22
CA GLY A 20 -6.79 0.64 7.11
C GLY A 20 -5.72 -0.38 6.87
N VAL A 21 -4.49 -0.07 7.23
CA VAL A 21 -3.37 -0.98 7.04
C VAL A 21 -3.30 -1.91 8.23
N THR A 22 -3.25 -3.20 7.99
CA THR A 22 -3.17 -4.17 9.06
C THR A 22 -1.76 -4.68 9.28
N GLU A 23 -0.90 -4.56 8.26
CA GLU A 23 0.43 -5.06 8.42
C GLU A 23 1.33 -4.45 7.35
N VAL A 24 2.58 -4.16 7.69
CA VAL A 24 3.56 -3.73 6.72
C VAL A 24 4.34 -4.98 6.36
N ILE A 25 4.17 -5.47 5.15
CA ILE A 25 4.78 -6.72 4.72
C ILE A 25 6.22 -6.50 4.28
N ARG A 26 6.47 -5.40 3.57
CA ARG A 26 7.81 -5.14 3.07
C ARG A 26 7.98 -3.64 2.91
N PHE A 27 9.14 -3.13 3.23
CA PHE A 27 9.45 -1.72 3.03
C PHE A 27 10.86 -1.59 2.49
N GLU A 28 10.98 -1.17 1.25
CA GLU A 28 12.25 -0.94 0.63
C GLU A 28 12.21 0.42 -0.05
N GLU A 29 13.35 0.95 -0.45
CA GLU A 29 13.39 2.27 -1.04
C GLU A 29 12.58 2.37 -2.31
N ASP A 30 12.40 1.29 -3.01
CA ASP A 30 11.67 1.33 -4.27
C ASP A 30 10.38 0.54 -4.23
N THR A 31 10.06 -0.13 -3.13
CA THR A 31 8.87 -0.95 -3.07
C THR A 31 8.35 -1.01 -1.64
N VAL A 32 7.09 -0.71 -1.46
CA VAL A 32 6.45 -0.84 -0.17
C VAL A 32 5.24 -1.75 -0.37
N VAL A 33 5.10 -2.76 0.47
CA VAL A 33 3.98 -3.69 0.37
C VAL A 33 3.24 -3.66 1.69
N LEU A 34 1.97 -3.32 1.63
CA LEU A 34 1.14 -3.18 2.82
C LEU A 34 -0.06 -4.08 2.71
N GLN A 35 -0.42 -4.71 3.81
CA GLN A 35 -1.65 -5.47 3.84
C GLN A 35 -2.73 -4.54 4.36
N THR A 36 -3.81 -4.39 3.62
CA THR A 36 -4.90 -3.53 4.02
C THR A 36 -6.18 -4.34 4.09
N GLU A 37 -7.23 -3.71 4.53
CA GLU A 37 -8.51 -4.38 4.61
C GLU A 37 -9.07 -4.64 3.23
N MET A 38 -8.59 -3.96 2.22
CA MET A 38 -9.08 -4.14 0.86
C MET A 38 -8.13 -4.96 0.00
N GLY A 39 -7.10 -5.53 0.58
CA GLY A 39 -6.15 -6.35 -0.16
C GLY A 39 -4.74 -5.87 0.04
N THR A 40 -3.83 -6.44 -0.72
CA THR A 40 -2.42 -6.10 -0.60
C THR A 40 -2.11 -4.93 -1.51
N LEU A 41 -1.61 -3.86 -0.94
CA LEU A 41 -1.28 -2.67 -1.71
C LEU A 41 0.22 -2.66 -1.97
N VAL A 42 0.59 -2.52 -3.23
CA VAL A 42 1.98 -2.46 -3.63
C VAL A 42 2.27 -1.06 -4.14
N VAL A 43 3.25 -0.41 -3.55
CA VAL A 43 3.66 0.94 -3.93
C VAL A 43 5.05 0.85 -4.51
N GLN A 44 5.24 1.38 -5.69
CA GLN A 44 6.54 1.37 -6.33
C GLN A 44 6.99 2.78 -6.60
N GLY A 45 8.26 3.03 -6.47
CA GLY A 45 8.77 4.37 -6.67
C GLY A 45 10.26 4.44 -6.44
N GLU A 46 10.73 5.60 -5.99
CA GLU A 46 12.14 5.80 -5.74
C GLU A 46 12.31 6.58 -4.46
N GLN A 47 13.30 6.20 -3.70
CA GLN A 47 13.66 6.90 -2.47
C GLN A 47 12.48 6.97 -1.51
N LEU A 48 11.73 5.89 -1.43
CA LEU A 48 10.57 5.85 -0.55
C LEU A 48 11.03 5.77 0.89
N GLN A 49 10.40 6.55 1.75
CA GLN A 49 10.75 6.58 3.16
C GLN A 49 9.49 6.49 3.98
N LEU A 50 9.52 5.73 5.05
CA LEU A 50 8.40 5.61 5.94
C LEU A 50 8.45 6.78 6.91
N LYS A 51 7.46 7.65 6.83
CA LYS A 51 7.44 8.83 7.68
C LYS A 51 6.62 8.62 8.93
N GLU A 52 5.60 7.80 8.86
CA GLU A 52 4.76 7.59 9.99
C GLU A 52 4.14 6.22 9.95
N LEU A 53 4.05 5.55 11.07
CA LEU A 53 3.44 4.25 11.14
C LEU A 53 2.69 4.20 12.46
N SER A 54 1.39 4.03 12.38
CA SER A 54 0.56 3.88 13.55
C SER A 54 -0.11 2.52 13.47
N VAL A 55 0.37 1.58 14.24
CA VAL A 55 -0.17 0.25 14.21
C VAL A 55 -1.60 0.23 14.70
N GLU A 56 -1.87 0.98 15.76
CA GLU A 56 -3.20 0.97 16.29
C GLU A 56 -4.19 1.59 15.34
N GLY A 57 -3.82 2.64 14.68
CA GLY A 57 -4.74 3.29 13.77
C GLY A 57 -4.67 2.76 12.36
N GLY A 58 -3.73 1.89 12.08
CA GLY A 58 -3.60 1.37 10.73
C GLY A 58 -3.18 2.44 9.73
N HIS A 59 -2.44 3.45 10.18
CA HIS A 59 -2.08 4.57 9.33
C HIS A 59 -0.60 4.50 8.98
N VAL A 60 -0.31 4.63 7.70
CA VAL A 60 1.07 4.61 7.22
C VAL A 60 1.26 5.81 6.31
N ALA A 61 2.33 6.56 6.53
CA ALA A 61 2.67 7.69 5.69
C ALA A 61 4.03 7.44 5.06
N VAL A 62 4.12 7.61 3.76
CA VAL A 62 5.32 7.34 3.00
C VAL A 62 5.63 8.56 2.17
N GLU A 63 6.90 8.91 2.08
CA GLU A 63 7.34 10.00 1.22
C GLU A 63 8.37 9.48 0.24
N GLY A 64 8.53 10.17 -0.86
CA GLY A 64 9.42 9.78 -1.92
C GLY A 64 8.73 10.03 -3.25
N THR A 65 9.25 9.44 -4.30
CA THR A 65 8.61 9.58 -5.59
C THR A 65 7.84 8.31 -5.88
N VAL A 66 6.53 8.42 -5.97
CA VAL A 66 5.69 7.25 -6.21
C VAL A 66 5.44 7.14 -7.69
N SER A 67 5.79 6.01 -8.29
CA SER A 67 5.57 5.83 -9.71
C SER A 67 4.40 4.94 -10.00
N ALA A 68 4.03 4.03 -9.11
CA ALA A 68 2.91 3.15 -9.37
C ALA A 68 2.28 2.67 -8.08
N LEU A 69 0.99 2.48 -8.10
CA LEU A 69 0.25 1.90 -7.01
C LEU A 69 -0.61 0.81 -7.57
N SER A 70 -0.66 -0.33 -6.93
CA SER A 70 -1.55 -1.39 -7.39
C SER A 70 -2.00 -2.21 -6.21
N TYR A 71 -3.15 -2.84 -6.36
CA TYR A 71 -3.65 -3.76 -5.36
C TYR A 71 -3.58 -5.16 -5.91
N GLU A 72 -3.25 -6.10 -5.05
CA GLU A 72 -3.27 -7.50 -5.40
C GLU A 72 -4.24 -8.20 -4.49
N THR A 73 -5.05 -9.04 -5.06
CA THR A 73 -6.02 -9.79 -4.30
C THR A 73 -5.51 -11.18 -4.13
N PRO A 74 -5.19 -11.53 -2.94
CA PRO A 74 -4.55 -12.81 -2.78
C PRO A 74 -5.41 -13.98 -3.11
N ARG A 75 -6.72 -13.91 -2.94
CA ARG A 75 -7.46 -14.97 -3.14
C ARG A 75 -7.64 -15.42 -4.37
N GLN A 76 -7.81 -15.74 -4.89
CA GLN A 76 -8.04 -16.18 -6.04
C GLN A 76 -6.97 -16.40 -6.60
N ASN A 77 -6.30 -16.37 -6.04
CA ASN A 77 -5.28 -16.80 -6.40
C ASN A 77 -4.65 -16.46 -7.49
N GLY A 78 -4.02 -16.06 -7.68
CA GLY A 78 -3.23 -15.79 -8.75
C GLY A 78 -3.88 -15.83 -10.07
N SER A 79 -5.05 -16.23 -10.08
CA SER A 79 -5.68 -16.38 -11.37
C SER A 79 -5.84 -15.06 -12.08
N VAL A 80 -6.05 -13.98 -11.33
CA VAL A 80 -6.17 -12.70 -11.99
C VAL A 80 -4.87 -12.34 -12.66
N LEU A 81 -3.78 -12.54 -11.97
CA LEU A 81 -2.51 -12.21 -12.51
C LEU A 81 -2.23 -13.05 -13.71
N GLN A 82 -2.58 -14.31 -13.68
CA GLN A 82 -2.35 -15.15 -14.81
C GLN A 82 -3.12 -14.69 -16.00
N ARG A 83 -4.32 -14.18 -15.80
CA ARG A 83 -5.05 -13.69 -16.92
C ARG A 83 -4.43 -12.49 -17.52
N LEU A 84 -3.85 -11.64 -16.72
CA LEU A 84 -3.18 -10.48 -17.25
C LEU A 84 -1.94 -10.86 -18.02
N LEU A 85 -1.28 -11.88 -17.58
CA LEU A 85 -0.06 -12.26 -18.24
C LEU A 85 -0.31 -13.17 -19.42
N GLY A 86 -1.30 -13.94 -19.35
CA GLY A 86 -1.55 -14.88 -20.41
C GLY A 86 -2.60 -14.47 -21.35
#